data_901f9c25af92858ee8dc6513f02f4014
#
_entry.id   901f9c25af92858ee8dc6513f02f4014
#
_cell.length_a   1.000
_cell.length_b   1.000
_cell.length_c   1.000
_cell.angle_alpha   90.00
_cell.angle_beta   90.00
_cell.angle_gamma   90.00
#
_symmetry.space_group_name_H-M   'P 1'
#
loop_
_entity.id
_entity.type
_entity.pdbx_description
1 polymer ?
#
loop_
_entity_poly.entity_id
_entity_poly.type
_entity_poly.pdbx_seq_one_letter_code
_entity_poly.pdbx_strand_id
1 'polypeptide(L)'
;FSALSDGYRNVIKIVTDIATKMCILNPYLGKDTLKETPGIVVIDELDLSLHPTWQRRIVRILKELFPKIQFICATHSPFIIQSLEPGELIALDTILDEEYSGQSIEDISEDIMNVPMVQYSEKKMKMYKAAEEYYNALKEATSDQELEVLKEKLDVLSAEYSDNPAYGAWMKQKYLEKQMEIKAV
;
A
#
# COMPACT_ATOMS: atom_id res chain seq x y z
N PHE A 1 -20.27 -3.28 25.12
CA PHE A 1 -19.99 -3.56 23.69
C PHE A 1 -20.02 -2.28 22.84
N SER A 2 -20.95 -1.35 23.09
CA SER A 2 -21.06 -0.07 22.34
C SER A 2 -19.89 0.90 22.53
N ALA A 3 -19.06 0.72 23.55
CA ALA A 3 -17.90 1.56 23.84
C ALA A 3 -16.58 1.08 23.16
N LEU A 4 -16.60 -0.08 22.50
CA LEU A 4 -15.44 -0.61 21.79
C LEU A 4 -15.41 -0.06 20.35
N SER A 5 -14.22 0.27 19.84
CA SER A 5 -14.06 0.62 18.44
C SER A 5 -14.47 -0.54 17.52
N ASP A 6 -14.87 -0.23 16.28
CA ASP A 6 -15.32 -1.24 15.32
C ASP A 6 -14.27 -2.33 15.08
N GLY A 7 -12.99 -1.96 15.05
CA GLY A 7 -11.88 -2.92 14.93
C GLY A 7 -11.82 -3.93 16.07
N TYR A 8 -11.97 -3.49 17.34
CA TYR A 8 -12.04 -4.41 18.47
C TYR A 8 -13.22 -5.36 18.38
N ARG A 9 -14.38 -4.84 17.99
CA ARG A 9 -15.59 -5.64 17.83
C ARG A 9 -15.40 -6.73 16.79
N ASN A 10 -14.71 -6.41 15.69
CA ASN A 10 -14.50 -7.37 14.62
C ASN A 10 -13.53 -8.49 15.02
N VAL A 11 -12.42 -8.18 15.68
CA VAL A 11 -11.50 -9.19 16.21
C VAL A 11 -12.20 -10.11 17.19
N ILE A 12 -12.95 -9.56 18.16
CA ILE A 12 -13.69 -10.35 19.13
C ILE A 12 -14.72 -11.24 18.43
N LYS A 13 -15.43 -10.73 17.41
CA LYS A 13 -16.41 -11.49 16.65
C LYS A 13 -15.76 -12.69 15.94
N ILE A 14 -14.65 -12.49 15.23
CA ILE A 14 -13.92 -13.56 14.56
C ILE A 14 -13.48 -14.64 15.57
N VAL A 15 -12.80 -14.23 16.63
CA VAL A 15 -12.30 -15.15 17.66
C VAL A 15 -13.43 -15.92 18.35
N THR A 16 -14.53 -15.22 18.71
CA THR A 16 -15.67 -15.84 19.38
C THR A 16 -16.40 -16.81 18.47
N ASP A 17 -16.58 -16.48 17.19
CA ASP A 17 -17.24 -17.37 16.21
C ASP A 17 -16.45 -18.67 16.03
N ILE A 18 -15.13 -18.57 15.84
CA ILE A 18 -14.25 -19.75 15.72
C ILE A 18 -14.31 -20.57 17.00
N ALA A 19 -14.10 -19.95 18.17
CA ALA A 19 -14.10 -20.64 19.46
C ALA A 19 -15.44 -21.35 19.73
N THR A 20 -16.56 -20.70 19.42
CA THR A 20 -17.89 -21.28 19.59
C THR A 20 -18.07 -22.53 18.72
N LYS A 21 -17.68 -22.46 17.44
CA LYS A 21 -17.75 -23.62 16.54
C LYS A 21 -16.86 -24.76 17.02
N MET A 22 -15.64 -24.47 17.49
CA MET A 22 -14.74 -25.49 18.05
C MET A 22 -15.37 -26.19 19.27
N CYS A 23 -15.97 -25.44 20.18
CA CYS A 23 -16.64 -25.99 21.39
C CYS A 23 -17.86 -26.88 20.99
N ILE A 24 -18.63 -26.48 20.00
CA ILE A 24 -19.78 -27.25 19.53
C ILE A 24 -19.34 -28.55 18.84
N LEU A 25 -18.32 -28.49 17.99
CA LEU A 25 -17.85 -29.63 17.21
C LEU A 25 -17.02 -30.63 18.02
N ASN A 26 -16.31 -30.16 19.08
CA ASN A 26 -15.39 -30.98 19.85
C ASN A 26 -15.61 -30.82 21.36
N PRO A 27 -16.83 -31.06 21.90
CA PRO A 27 -17.15 -30.85 23.31
C PRO A 27 -16.36 -31.76 24.25
N TYR A 28 -15.85 -32.88 23.74
CA TYR A 28 -15.04 -33.85 24.51
C TYR A 28 -13.65 -33.32 24.89
N LEU A 29 -13.15 -32.27 24.24
CA LEU A 29 -11.86 -31.64 24.54
C LEU A 29 -11.92 -30.71 25.76
N GLY A 30 -13.09 -30.31 26.20
CA GLY A 30 -13.29 -29.47 27.40
C GLY A 30 -12.47 -28.18 27.34
N LYS A 31 -11.62 -27.96 28.35
CA LYS A 31 -10.79 -26.75 28.47
C LYS A 31 -9.71 -26.62 27.39
N ASP A 32 -9.33 -27.72 26.76
CA ASP A 32 -8.27 -27.77 25.78
C ASP A 32 -8.79 -27.58 24.33
N THR A 33 -10.10 -27.37 24.18
CA THR A 33 -10.78 -27.25 22.88
C THR A 33 -10.11 -26.28 21.92
N LEU A 34 -9.73 -25.07 22.35
CA LEU A 34 -9.14 -24.06 21.48
C LEU A 34 -7.74 -24.44 21.00
N LYS A 35 -7.00 -25.19 21.79
CA LYS A 35 -5.61 -25.60 21.47
C LYS A 35 -5.52 -26.92 20.73
N GLU A 36 -6.47 -27.80 20.96
CA GLU A 36 -6.39 -29.19 20.48
C GLU A 36 -7.30 -29.48 19.28
N THR A 37 -8.27 -28.61 18.96
CA THR A 37 -9.15 -28.81 17.80
C THR A 37 -8.38 -28.60 16.49
N PRO A 38 -8.21 -29.62 15.64
CA PRO A 38 -7.68 -29.42 14.29
C PRO A 38 -8.79 -28.95 13.35
N GLY A 39 -8.42 -28.17 12.33
CA GLY A 39 -9.38 -27.74 11.32
C GLY A 39 -8.81 -26.75 10.33
N ILE A 40 -9.65 -26.33 9.39
CA ILE A 40 -9.34 -25.30 8.42
C ILE A 40 -10.37 -24.18 8.59
N VAL A 41 -9.89 -22.95 8.67
CA VAL A 41 -10.71 -21.74 8.73
C VAL A 41 -10.37 -20.87 7.52
N VAL A 42 -11.40 -20.57 6.72
CA VAL A 42 -11.27 -19.68 5.57
C VAL A 42 -11.87 -18.33 5.95
N ILE A 43 -11.10 -17.26 5.76
CA ILE A 43 -11.52 -15.89 6.04
C ILE A 43 -11.28 -15.04 4.79
N ASP A 44 -12.35 -14.50 4.25
CA ASP A 44 -12.28 -13.52 3.18
C ASP A 44 -12.17 -12.11 3.80
N GLU A 45 -11.35 -11.25 3.18
CA GLU A 45 -11.11 -9.87 3.65
C GLU A 45 -10.72 -9.79 5.15
N LEU A 46 -9.65 -10.48 5.54
CA LEU A 46 -9.19 -10.47 6.95
C LEU A 46 -8.91 -9.06 7.49
N ASP A 47 -8.59 -8.11 6.64
CA ASP A 47 -8.35 -6.70 6.96
C ASP A 47 -9.62 -5.87 7.15
N LEU A 48 -10.79 -6.38 6.76
CA LEU A 48 -12.04 -5.61 6.77
C LEU A 48 -12.35 -5.02 8.15
N SER A 49 -12.54 -3.71 8.20
CA SER A 49 -12.83 -2.92 9.42
C SER A 49 -11.75 -3.00 10.50
N LEU A 50 -10.56 -3.53 10.23
CA LEU A 50 -9.45 -3.52 11.16
C LEU A 50 -8.60 -2.25 11.01
N HIS A 51 -8.32 -1.60 12.14
CA HIS A 51 -7.31 -0.53 12.17
C HIS A 51 -5.92 -1.12 11.86
N PRO A 52 -5.00 -0.40 11.17
CA PRO A 52 -3.66 -0.90 10.80
C PRO A 52 -2.88 -1.55 11.94
N THR A 53 -3.00 -1.02 13.15
CA THR A 53 -2.38 -1.61 14.34
C THR A 53 -2.87 -3.05 14.63
N TRP A 54 -4.16 -3.33 14.32
CA TRP A 54 -4.72 -4.67 14.49
C TRP A 54 -4.37 -5.58 13.32
N GLN A 55 -4.32 -5.04 12.10
CA GLN A 55 -3.91 -5.77 10.93
C GLN A 55 -2.51 -6.39 11.10
N ARG A 56 -1.57 -5.67 11.72
CA ARG A 56 -0.22 -6.18 12.05
C ARG A 56 -0.19 -7.27 13.12
N ARG A 57 -1.28 -7.52 13.83
CA ARG A 57 -1.31 -8.43 14.97
C ARG A 57 -2.26 -9.61 14.81
N ILE A 58 -3.25 -9.48 13.94
CA ILE A 58 -4.36 -10.43 13.85
C ILE A 58 -3.88 -11.85 13.53
N VAL A 59 -2.94 -11.98 12.59
CA VAL A 59 -2.40 -13.28 12.19
C VAL A 59 -1.76 -13.98 13.37
N ARG A 60 -0.86 -13.29 14.09
CA ARG A 60 -0.22 -13.84 15.29
C ARG A 60 -1.23 -14.22 16.35
N ILE A 61 -2.23 -13.39 16.63
CA ILE A 61 -3.27 -13.66 17.61
C ILE A 61 -4.04 -14.93 17.24
N LEU A 62 -4.43 -15.10 15.98
CA LEU A 62 -5.15 -16.28 15.53
C LEU A 62 -4.28 -17.54 15.67
N LYS A 63 -3.01 -17.51 15.29
CA LYS A 63 -2.06 -18.63 15.41
C LYS A 63 -1.83 -19.00 16.89
N GLU A 64 -1.69 -18.03 17.77
CA GLU A 64 -1.50 -18.26 19.23
C GLU A 64 -2.74 -18.84 19.90
N LEU A 65 -3.93 -18.37 19.53
CA LEU A 65 -5.19 -18.86 20.12
C LEU A 65 -5.59 -20.24 19.60
N PHE A 66 -5.32 -20.53 18.32
CA PHE A 66 -5.79 -21.72 17.63
C PHE A 66 -4.63 -22.45 16.91
N PRO A 67 -3.67 -23.02 17.65
CA PRO A 67 -2.41 -23.51 17.07
C PRO A 67 -2.56 -24.73 16.16
N LYS A 68 -3.70 -25.44 16.17
CA LYS A 68 -3.98 -26.58 15.29
C LYS A 68 -4.95 -26.26 14.14
N ILE A 69 -5.32 -24.99 13.99
CA ILE A 69 -6.11 -24.53 12.87
C ILE A 69 -5.19 -24.06 11.72
N GLN A 70 -5.45 -24.54 10.54
CA GLN A 70 -4.90 -23.96 9.33
C GLN A 70 -5.79 -22.79 8.89
N PHE A 71 -5.24 -21.58 8.81
CA PHE A 71 -5.94 -20.42 8.30
C PHE A 71 -5.64 -20.24 6.80
N ILE A 72 -6.68 -20.01 6.01
CA ILE A 72 -6.59 -19.59 4.62
C ILE A 72 -7.32 -18.27 4.53
N CYS A 73 -6.57 -17.18 4.34
CA CYS A 73 -7.11 -15.82 4.40
C CYS A 73 -6.84 -15.06 3.11
N ALA A 74 -7.86 -14.35 2.61
CA ALA A 74 -7.64 -13.32 1.60
C ALA A 74 -7.49 -11.95 2.30
N THR A 75 -6.64 -11.10 1.75
CA THR A 75 -6.43 -9.74 2.25
C THR A 75 -5.92 -8.82 1.16
N HIS A 76 -6.27 -7.54 1.27
CA HIS A 76 -5.73 -6.43 0.48
C HIS A 76 -4.89 -5.48 1.34
N SER A 77 -4.41 -5.93 2.51
CA SER A 77 -3.65 -5.10 3.44
C SER A 77 -2.15 -5.36 3.39
N PRO A 78 -1.33 -4.37 3.03
CA PRO A 78 0.12 -4.49 3.13
C PRO A 78 0.59 -4.67 4.59
N PHE A 79 -0.19 -4.20 5.58
CA PHE A 79 0.12 -4.38 7.00
C PHE A 79 -0.02 -5.84 7.46
N ILE A 80 -0.97 -6.59 6.88
CA ILE A 80 -1.10 -8.03 7.13
C ILE A 80 0.06 -8.75 6.45
N ILE A 81 0.32 -8.47 5.16
CA ILE A 81 1.40 -9.08 4.40
C ILE A 81 2.75 -8.90 5.13
N GLN A 82 3.07 -7.67 5.58
CA GLN A 82 4.28 -7.38 6.34
C GLN A 82 4.41 -8.21 7.64
N SER A 83 3.30 -8.67 8.22
CA SER A 83 3.28 -9.44 9.48
C SER A 83 3.40 -10.95 9.31
N LEU A 84 3.45 -11.44 8.08
CA LEU A 84 3.55 -12.86 7.78
C LEU A 84 5.00 -13.36 7.89
N GLU A 85 5.17 -14.64 8.17
CA GLU A 85 6.46 -15.33 8.14
C GLU A 85 6.76 -15.84 6.72
N PRO A 86 8.03 -16.09 6.38
CA PRO A 86 8.40 -16.63 5.08
C PRO A 86 7.61 -17.90 4.73
N GLY A 87 7.05 -17.95 3.52
CA GLY A 87 6.23 -19.09 3.04
C GLY A 87 4.75 -19.04 3.42
N GLU A 88 4.29 -18.01 4.12
CA GLU A 88 2.86 -17.86 4.49
C GLU A 88 2.05 -17.06 3.44
N LEU A 89 2.71 -16.34 2.53
CA LEU A 89 2.04 -15.57 1.49
C LEU A 89 1.97 -16.36 0.18
N ILE A 90 0.80 -16.35 -0.45
CA ILE A 90 0.58 -16.81 -1.81
C ILE A 90 0.06 -15.60 -2.61
N ALA A 91 0.88 -15.05 -3.48
CA ALA A 91 0.44 -14.05 -4.45
C ALA A 91 -0.10 -14.76 -5.69
N LEU A 92 -1.32 -14.41 -6.10
CA LEU A 92 -1.97 -15.09 -7.22
C LEU A 92 -1.45 -14.61 -8.57
N ASP A 93 -1.01 -13.35 -8.66
CA ASP A 93 -0.64 -12.68 -9.90
C ASP A 93 0.86 -12.43 -10.04
N THR A 94 1.66 -12.78 -9.03
CA THR A 94 3.10 -12.47 -8.99
C THR A 94 3.88 -13.67 -8.44
N ILE A 95 5.02 -13.98 -9.07
CA ILE A 95 5.98 -14.94 -8.52
C ILE A 95 6.77 -14.22 -7.44
N LEU A 96 6.63 -14.65 -6.20
CA LEU A 96 7.38 -14.10 -5.08
C LEU A 96 8.76 -14.77 -5.03
N ASP A 97 9.79 -14.02 -5.37
CA ASP A 97 11.17 -14.52 -5.33
C ASP A 97 11.89 -14.27 -4.00
N GLU A 98 11.33 -13.43 -3.11
CA GLU A 98 12.05 -12.94 -1.92
C GLU A 98 11.17 -12.77 -0.66
N GLU A 99 11.87 -12.59 0.46
CA GLU A 99 11.35 -12.32 1.80
C GLU A 99 10.61 -10.98 1.86
N TYR A 100 9.31 -11.01 2.04
CA TYR A 100 8.44 -9.83 2.18
C TYR A 100 8.33 -9.33 3.63
N SER A 101 8.72 -10.15 4.62
CA SER A 101 8.61 -9.82 6.05
C SER A 101 9.53 -8.68 6.51
N GLY A 102 10.59 -8.38 5.73
CA GLY A 102 11.51 -7.28 6.00
C GLY A 102 11.27 -6.02 5.15
N GLN A 103 10.31 -6.05 4.24
CA GLN A 103 10.05 -4.95 3.31
C GLN A 103 9.22 -3.82 3.93
N SER A 104 9.32 -2.62 3.35
CA SER A 104 8.48 -1.48 3.72
C SER A 104 7.04 -1.68 3.23
N ILE A 105 6.11 -0.89 3.76
CA ILE A 105 4.71 -0.90 3.28
C ILE A 105 4.64 -0.45 1.82
N GLU A 106 5.50 0.47 1.43
CA GLU A 106 5.63 0.98 0.08
C GLU A 106 6.09 -0.13 -0.87
N ASP A 107 7.18 -0.85 -0.54
CA ASP A 107 7.70 -1.95 -1.35
C ASP A 107 6.67 -3.08 -1.51
N ILE A 108 6.02 -3.49 -0.42
CA ILE A 108 4.95 -4.50 -0.46
C ILE A 108 3.81 -4.05 -1.37
N SER A 109 3.43 -2.78 -1.29
CA SER A 109 2.34 -2.25 -2.11
C SER A 109 2.72 -2.16 -3.58
N GLU A 110 3.95 -1.78 -3.91
CA GLU A 110 4.43 -1.65 -5.28
C GLU A 110 4.74 -3.03 -5.90
N ASP A 111 5.52 -3.87 -5.21
CA ASP A 111 6.07 -5.11 -5.77
C ASP A 111 5.08 -6.29 -5.70
N ILE A 112 4.27 -6.37 -4.63
CA ILE A 112 3.35 -7.49 -4.41
C ILE A 112 1.93 -7.14 -4.83
N MET A 113 1.46 -5.92 -4.49
CA MET A 113 0.08 -5.51 -4.75
C MET A 113 -0.09 -4.74 -6.07
N ASN A 114 1.00 -4.48 -6.80
CA ASN A 114 1.00 -3.75 -8.07
C ASN A 114 0.37 -2.34 -8.00
N VAL A 115 0.53 -1.64 -6.88
CA VAL A 115 0.06 -0.26 -6.68
C VAL A 115 1.24 0.68 -6.84
N PRO A 116 1.39 1.37 -7.98
CA PRO A 116 2.55 2.21 -8.22
C PRO A 116 2.54 3.48 -7.36
N MET A 117 3.73 3.89 -6.89
CA MET A 117 3.96 5.18 -6.24
C MET A 117 3.02 5.46 -5.06
N VAL A 118 2.79 4.47 -4.21
CA VAL A 118 1.83 4.53 -3.06
C VAL A 118 2.07 5.69 -2.10
N GLN A 119 3.30 6.21 -2.03
CA GLN A 119 3.68 7.36 -1.20
C GLN A 119 3.12 8.69 -1.74
N TYR A 120 2.57 8.71 -2.96
CA TYR A 120 2.07 9.93 -3.59
C TYR A 120 0.56 9.89 -3.83
N SER A 121 -0.10 11.02 -3.63
CA SER A 121 -1.49 11.19 -4.05
C SER A 121 -1.59 11.24 -5.58
N GLU A 122 -2.75 10.92 -6.13
CA GLU A 122 -3.02 11.00 -7.57
C GLU A 122 -2.69 12.38 -8.16
N LYS A 123 -2.97 13.46 -7.42
CA LYS A 123 -2.61 14.83 -7.81
C LYS A 123 -1.09 14.98 -7.93
N LYS A 124 -0.34 14.42 -6.99
CA LYS A 124 1.12 14.50 -6.98
C LYS A 124 1.75 13.65 -8.09
N MET A 125 1.18 12.47 -8.37
CA MET A 125 1.61 11.66 -9.52
C MET A 125 1.39 12.39 -10.85
N LYS A 126 0.23 13.03 -11.05
CA LYS A 126 -0.04 13.85 -12.23
C LYS A 126 0.94 15.01 -12.36
N MET A 127 1.28 15.65 -11.25
CA MET A 127 2.28 16.71 -11.20
C MET A 127 3.67 16.21 -11.65
N TYR A 128 4.15 15.09 -11.12
CA TYR A 128 5.43 14.53 -11.52
C TYR A 128 5.46 14.14 -13.01
N LYS A 129 4.40 13.51 -13.51
CA LYS A 129 4.28 13.16 -14.91
C LYS A 129 4.30 14.40 -15.80
N ALA A 130 3.56 15.44 -15.45
CA ALA A 130 3.56 16.71 -16.18
C ALA A 130 4.94 17.40 -16.15
N ALA A 131 5.67 17.30 -15.03
CA ALA A 131 7.04 17.80 -14.92
C ALA A 131 8.00 17.05 -15.85
N GLU A 132 7.91 15.73 -15.87
CA GLU A 132 8.75 14.88 -16.70
C GLU A 132 8.52 15.16 -18.20
N GLU A 133 7.25 15.22 -18.61
CA GLU A 133 6.87 15.57 -19.99
C GLU A 133 7.37 16.96 -20.38
N TYR A 134 7.22 17.94 -19.50
CA TYR A 134 7.74 19.29 -19.70
C TYR A 134 9.27 19.30 -19.82
N TYR A 135 9.97 18.61 -18.91
CA TYR A 135 11.43 18.57 -18.91
C TYR A 135 12.00 17.87 -20.15
N ASN A 136 11.37 16.81 -20.61
CA ASN A 136 11.77 16.13 -21.84
C ASN A 136 11.58 17.02 -23.06
N ALA A 137 10.44 17.71 -23.18
CA ALA A 137 10.21 18.68 -24.22
C ALA A 137 11.22 19.84 -24.17
N LEU A 138 11.59 20.29 -22.98
CA LEU A 138 12.58 21.34 -22.79
C LEU A 138 13.99 20.90 -23.24
N LYS A 139 14.37 19.65 -22.99
CA LYS A 139 15.66 19.10 -23.47
C LYS A 139 15.75 19.08 -24.99
N GLU A 140 14.66 18.74 -25.65
CA GLU A 140 14.60 18.62 -27.12
C GLU A 140 14.51 19.98 -27.83
N ALA A 141 14.13 21.03 -27.10
CA ALA A 141 14.02 22.37 -27.68
C ALA A 141 15.36 22.90 -28.18
N THR A 142 15.35 23.42 -29.42
CA THR A 142 16.53 23.93 -30.13
C THR A 142 16.39 25.39 -30.61
N SER A 143 15.19 25.97 -30.47
CA SER A 143 14.88 27.32 -30.99
C SER A 143 14.16 28.17 -29.94
N ASP A 144 14.32 29.52 -30.08
CA ASP A 144 13.61 30.47 -29.23
C ASP A 144 12.07 30.37 -29.36
N GLN A 145 11.55 29.97 -30.54
CA GLN A 145 10.12 29.80 -30.74
C GLN A 145 9.56 28.63 -29.93
N GLU A 146 10.31 27.51 -29.88
CA GLU A 146 9.94 26.35 -29.04
C GLU A 146 10.00 26.71 -27.57
N LEU A 147 10.97 27.51 -27.13
CA LEU A 147 11.05 27.98 -25.74
C LEU A 147 9.87 28.87 -25.35
N GLU A 148 9.35 29.69 -26.25
CA GLU A 148 8.21 30.56 -25.97
C GLU A 148 6.92 29.75 -25.72
N VAL A 149 6.69 28.70 -26.51
CA VAL A 149 5.59 27.74 -26.29
C VAL A 149 5.76 27.00 -24.96
N LEU A 150 6.96 26.58 -24.62
CA LEU A 150 7.26 25.91 -23.35
C LEU A 150 7.11 26.84 -22.15
N LYS A 151 7.32 28.14 -22.31
CA LYS A 151 7.07 29.13 -21.28
C LYS A 151 5.59 29.25 -20.94
N GLU A 152 4.71 29.30 -21.94
CA GLU A 152 3.27 29.30 -21.72
C GLU A 152 2.83 28.03 -20.98
N LYS A 153 3.36 26.87 -21.37
CA LYS A 153 3.09 25.60 -20.69
C LYS A 153 3.59 25.61 -19.24
N LEU A 154 4.76 26.21 -18.97
CA LEU A 154 5.29 26.38 -17.62
C LEU A 154 4.37 27.25 -16.75
N ASP A 155 3.86 28.35 -17.27
CA ASP A 155 2.97 29.24 -16.53
C ASP A 155 1.65 28.52 -16.16
N VAL A 156 1.08 27.74 -17.07
CA VAL A 156 -0.10 26.90 -16.81
C VAL A 156 0.17 25.87 -15.72
N LEU A 157 1.26 25.11 -15.83
CA LEU A 157 1.62 24.10 -14.83
C LEU A 157 1.94 24.73 -13.47
N SER A 158 2.61 25.90 -13.46
CA SER A 158 2.91 26.62 -12.20
C SER A 158 1.64 27.13 -11.51
N ALA A 159 0.62 27.51 -12.28
CA ALA A 159 -0.67 27.90 -11.72
C ALA A 159 -1.47 26.70 -11.19
N GLU A 160 -1.49 25.60 -11.93
CA GLU A 160 -2.22 24.37 -11.56
C GLU A 160 -1.64 23.73 -10.28
N TYR A 161 -0.31 23.75 -10.10
CA TYR A 161 0.40 23.17 -8.96
C TYR A 161 1.02 24.22 -8.03
N SER A 162 0.35 25.35 -7.88
CA SER A 162 0.79 26.49 -7.06
C SER A 162 0.92 26.19 -5.55
N ASP A 163 0.30 25.12 -5.08
CA ASP A 163 0.44 24.58 -3.73
C ASP A 163 1.82 23.93 -3.46
N ASN A 164 2.63 23.75 -4.50
CA ASN A 164 4.00 23.25 -4.39
C ASN A 164 5.02 24.25 -4.98
N PRO A 165 5.45 25.27 -4.21
CA PRO A 165 6.36 26.32 -4.69
C PRO A 165 7.71 25.79 -5.18
N ALA A 166 8.21 24.71 -4.55
CA ALA A 166 9.50 24.11 -4.92
C ALA A 166 9.44 23.50 -6.34
N TYR A 167 8.31 22.93 -6.71
CA TYR A 167 8.07 22.39 -8.04
C TYR A 167 8.11 23.48 -9.11
N GLY A 168 7.38 24.56 -8.92
CA GLY A 168 7.38 25.70 -9.83
C GLY A 168 8.77 26.36 -9.95
N ALA A 169 9.49 26.51 -8.85
CA ALA A 169 10.84 27.07 -8.84
C ALA A 169 11.83 26.18 -9.61
N TRP A 170 11.77 24.85 -9.42
CA TRP A 170 12.63 23.90 -10.12
C TRP A 170 12.39 23.93 -11.65
N MET A 171 11.14 23.89 -12.09
CA MET A 171 10.81 23.96 -13.52
C MET A 171 11.26 25.28 -14.15
N LYS A 172 11.07 26.39 -13.43
CA LYS A 172 11.51 27.70 -13.89
C LYS A 172 13.03 27.80 -13.99
N GLN A 173 13.74 27.20 -13.05
CA GLN A 173 15.21 27.13 -13.11
C GLN A 173 15.65 26.35 -14.36
N LYS A 174 15.06 25.19 -14.64
CA LYS A 174 15.39 24.38 -15.83
C LYS A 174 15.10 25.13 -17.15
N TYR A 175 14.01 25.88 -17.18
CA TYR A 175 13.72 26.74 -18.31
C TYR A 175 14.79 27.81 -18.54
N LEU A 176 15.24 28.49 -17.50
CA LEU A 176 16.27 29.52 -17.59
C LEU A 176 17.63 28.94 -18.00
N GLU A 177 17.98 27.76 -17.49
CA GLU A 177 19.20 27.05 -17.89
C GLU A 177 19.19 26.79 -19.41
N LYS A 178 18.09 26.26 -19.94
CA LYS A 178 17.95 25.98 -21.37
C LYS A 178 17.95 27.24 -22.23
N GLN A 179 17.31 28.30 -21.77
CA GLN A 179 17.30 29.58 -22.47
C GLN A 179 18.73 30.19 -22.59
N MET A 180 19.56 30.04 -21.56
CA MET A 180 20.96 30.47 -21.60
C MET A 180 21.77 29.62 -22.59
N GLU A 181 21.52 28.32 -22.66
CA GLU A 181 22.16 27.38 -23.55
C GLU A 181 21.91 27.75 -25.04
N ILE A 182 20.66 28.00 -25.42
CA ILE A 182 20.27 28.34 -26.80
C ILE A 182 20.82 29.72 -27.19
N LYS A 183 20.88 30.69 -26.27
CA LYS A 183 21.43 32.04 -26.56
C LYS A 183 22.96 32.09 -26.63
N ALA A 184 23.63 31.03 -26.20
CA ALA A 184 25.09 30.93 -26.23
C ALA A 184 25.63 30.29 -27.51
N VAL A 185 24.74 29.75 -28.34
CA VAL A 185 25.03 29.17 -29.68
C VAL A 185 24.72 30.19 -30.78
#